data_7ec30a336db7ae17e3aae4f6ab78d5fb
#
_entry.id   7ec30a336db7ae17e3aae4f6ab78d5fb
#
_cell.length_a   1.000
_cell.length_b   1.000
_cell.length_c   1.000
_cell.angle_alpha   90.00
_cell.angle_beta   90.00
_cell.angle_gamma   90.00
#
_symmetry.space_group_name_H-M   'P 1'
#
loop_
_entity.id
_entity.type
_entity.pdbx_description
1 polymer ?
#
loop_
_entity_poly.entity_id
_entity_poly.type
_entity_poly.pdbx_seq_one_letter_code
_entity_poly.pdbx_strand_id
1 'polypeptide(L)'
;MNLHNMPNLSFAERSPELIESNIIKTVEGMLNRKLARADPLRIFLMGVELIIVQQRTIIDHAAKMNLLAYAVDDHLDHLGALVGSERIDEASAHTTLKLILSAPREAATLIPKGMRVTAGDSVMFALDTAVTIPQGEISAFGTATCTMSGAIGNGYKAGELKTIVDPVPFLQSASNTTTTEGGADTEDDESYRERIHEAPEKFSTAGPALAYAYHAKSASALIADVYAHTPAQGEVDVYVLLRGGIVPGEEIISLVSAKLNDASIRPLTDKVTVKAPAPVTYNVDAVYYIDRRDATEAAAIQKRAESAVQDFILWQKERLGRDINPTELYYRLREAGVKRAEIKLPVFTKTEKNQVAVADQIKVTFGGLEDE
;
A
#
# COMPACT_ATOMS: atom_id res chain seq x y z
N MET A 1 -15.26 -13.31 -2.82
CA MET A 1 -16.37 -12.37 -2.53
C MET A 1 -15.72 -11.03 -2.22
N ASN A 2 -16.15 -9.94 -2.83
CA ASN A 2 -15.50 -8.64 -2.61
C ASN A 2 -16.14 -7.97 -1.37
N LEU A 3 -15.34 -7.67 -0.34
CA LEU A 3 -15.81 -7.05 0.90
C LEU A 3 -16.43 -5.66 0.68
N HIS A 4 -15.94 -4.91 -0.33
CA HIS A 4 -16.47 -3.59 -0.68
C HIS A 4 -17.90 -3.60 -1.25
N ASN A 5 -18.38 -4.74 -1.74
CA ASN A 5 -19.73 -4.89 -2.31
C ASN A 5 -20.72 -5.50 -1.31
N MET A 6 -20.36 -5.58 -0.03
CA MET A 6 -21.30 -6.03 1.00
C MET A 6 -22.39 -5.00 1.25
N PRO A 7 -23.65 -5.44 1.53
CA PRO A 7 -24.73 -4.53 1.85
C PRO A 7 -24.41 -3.75 3.13
N ASN A 8 -24.76 -2.46 3.12
CA ASN A 8 -24.61 -1.65 4.33
C ASN A 8 -25.62 -2.11 5.39
N LEU A 9 -25.12 -2.43 6.58
CA LEU A 9 -25.92 -2.90 7.71
C LEU A 9 -26.09 -1.80 8.75
N SER A 10 -27.25 -1.78 9.40
CA SER A 10 -27.51 -0.98 10.58
C SER A 10 -28.07 -1.89 11.66
N PHE A 11 -27.45 -1.90 12.83
CA PHE A 11 -27.85 -2.71 13.97
C PHE A 11 -28.78 -1.98 14.95
N ALA A 12 -28.89 -0.65 14.80
CA ALA A 12 -29.77 0.17 15.60
C ALA A 12 -30.37 1.30 14.77
N GLU A 13 -31.65 1.60 15.00
CA GLU A 13 -32.28 2.80 14.43
C GLU A 13 -31.65 4.05 15.04
N ARG A 14 -31.16 4.96 14.20
CA ARG A 14 -30.42 6.17 14.62
C ARG A 14 -31.08 7.46 14.15
N SER A 15 -32.20 7.38 13.37
CA SER A 15 -32.90 8.59 12.95
C SER A 15 -33.45 9.36 14.13
N PRO A 16 -33.01 10.59 14.39
CA PRO A 16 -33.53 11.43 15.45
C PRO A 16 -35.05 11.60 15.33
N GLU A 17 -35.55 11.81 14.14
CA GLU A 17 -37.00 12.06 13.88
C GLU A 17 -37.86 10.86 14.25
N LEU A 18 -37.39 9.63 13.94
CA LEU A 18 -38.11 8.41 14.33
C LEU A 18 -38.05 8.17 15.84
N ILE A 19 -36.93 8.43 16.46
CA ILE A 19 -36.74 8.27 17.90
C ILE A 19 -37.60 9.31 18.65
N GLU A 20 -37.54 10.61 18.26
CA GLU A 20 -38.40 11.67 18.80
C GLU A 20 -39.87 11.28 18.69
N SER A 21 -40.31 10.93 17.47
CA SER A 21 -41.70 10.55 17.22
C SER A 21 -42.16 9.42 18.12
N ASN A 22 -41.34 8.40 18.33
CA ASN A 22 -41.66 7.26 19.17
C ASN A 22 -41.72 7.64 20.65
N ILE A 23 -40.78 8.45 21.14
CA ILE A 23 -40.75 8.93 22.55
C ILE A 23 -41.99 9.80 22.78
N ILE A 24 -42.24 10.79 21.95
CA ILE A 24 -43.38 11.71 22.09
C ILE A 24 -44.71 10.95 22.05
N LYS A 25 -44.93 10.07 21.09
CA LYS A 25 -46.16 9.27 20.97
C LYS A 25 -46.37 8.39 22.21
N THR A 26 -45.31 7.78 22.69
CA THR A 26 -45.38 6.92 23.93
C THR A 26 -45.80 7.74 25.15
N VAL A 27 -45.17 8.91 25.37
CA VAL A 27 -45.47 9.75 26.54
C VAL A 27 -46.84 10.43 26.39
N GLU A 28 -47.23 10.90 25.20
CA GLU A 28 -48.59 11.41 24.96
C GLU A 28 -49.67 10.36 25.24
N GLY A 29 -49.40 9.10 24.86
CA GLY A 29 -50.31 7.99 25.16
C GLY A 29 -50.45 7.72 26.65
N MET A 30 -49.34 7.76 27.42
CA MET A 30 -49.33 7.60 28.87
C MET A 30 -50.05 8.73 29.60
N LEU A 31 -49.87 9.96 29.12
CA LEU A 31 -50.48 11.17 29.74
C LEU A 31 -51.93 11.45 29.27
N ASN A 32 -52.37 10.76 28.24
CA ASN A 32 -53.65 10.99 27.55
C ASN A 32 -53.83 12.47 27.13
N ARG A 33 -52.73 13.15 26.72
CA ARG A 33 -52.71 14.52 26.22
C ARG A 33 -51.62 14.73 25.18
N LYS A 34 -51.82 15.69 24.28
CA LYS A 34 -50.81 16.12 23.29
C LYS A 34 -49.79 17.06 23.96
N LEU A 35 -48.55 16.93 23.53
CA LEU A 35 -47.45 17.81 23.93
C LEU A 35 -47.19 18.85 22.84
N ALA A 36 -47.44 20.12 23.18
CA ALA A 36 -47.15 21.24 22.25
C ALA A 36 -45.61 21.37 22.07
N ARG A 37 -45.18 22.05 21.00
CA ARG A 37 -43.73 22.23 20.72
C ARG A 37 -42.98 22.93 21.86
N ALA A 38 -43.59 23.87 22.58
CA ALA A 38 -43.00 24.59 23.71
C ALA A 38 -43.33 23.98 25.09
N ASP A 39 -43.92 22.78 25.14
CA ASP A 39 -44.18 22.08 26.41
C ASP A 39 -42.84 21.76 27.08
N PRO A 40 -42.64 22.16 28.36
CA PRO A 40 -41.36 21.88 29.07
C PRO A 40 -41.01 20.40 29.10
N LEU A 41 -42.02 19.50 29.19
CA LEU A 41 -41.80 18.07 29.14
C LEU A 41 -41.29 17.62 27.78
N ARG A 42 -41.82 18.20 26.66
CA ARG A 42 -41.31 17.88 25.36
C ARG A 42 -39.84 18.31 25.17
N ILE A 43 -39.46 19.50 25.68
CA ILE A 43 -38.06 19.96 25.64
C ILE A 43 -37.18 19.05 26.47
N PHE A 44 -37.60 18.60 27.64
CA PHE A 44 -36.88 17.60 28.41
C PHE A 44 -36.69 16.28 27.66
N LEU A 45 -37.76 15.76 27.02
CA LEU A 45 -37.72 14.51 26.24
C LEU A 45 -36.79 14.62 25.04
N MET A 46 -36.67 15.78 24.40
CA MET A 46 -35.67 16.02 23.35
C MET A 46 -34.22 15.89 23.87
N GLY A 47 -33.95 16.34 25.11
CA GLY A 47 -32.66 16.10 25.72
C GLY A 47 -32.37 14.61 25.95
N VAL A 48 -33.36 13.85 26.38
CA VAL A 48 -33.27 12.38 26.51
C VAL A 48 -33.11 11.70 25.17
N GLU A 49 -33.81 12.15 24.13
CA GLU A 49 -33.67 11.66 22.75
C GLU A 49 -32.23 11.76 22.25
N LEU A 50 -31.56 12.90 22.43
CA LEU A 50 -30.15 13.08 22.03
C LEU A 50 -29.24 12.02 22.68
N ILE A 51 -29.47 11.71 23.97
CA ILE A 51 -28.70 10.66 24.67
C ILE A 51 -28.98 9.29 24.04
N ILE A 52 -30.25 8.99 23.72
CA ILE A 52 -30.62 7.72 23.08
C ILE A 52 -30.02 7.60 21.69
N VAL A 53 -30.05 8.67 20.88
CA VAL A 53 -29.41 8.69 19.55
C VAL A 53 -27.91 8.42 19.67
N GLN A 54 -27.24 9.06 20.64
CA GLN A 54 -25.82 8.82 20.90
C GLN A 54 -25.57 7.36 21.29
N GLN A 55 -26.33 6.80 22.22
CA GLN A 55 -26.19 5.41 22.64
C GLN A 55 -26.44 4.44 21.48
N ARG A 56 -27.43 4.66 20.64
CA ARG A 56 -27.72 3.82 19.49
C ARG A 56 -26.61 3.91 18.43
N THR A 57 -25.99 5.07 18.27
CA THR A 57 -24.82 5.25 17.40
C THR A 57 -23.64 4.42 17.89
N ILE A 58 -23.38 4.43 19.20
CA ILE A 58 -22.32 3.62 19.82
C ILE A 58 -22.62 2.12 19.65
N ILE A 59 -23.87 1.70 19.86
CA ILE A 59 -24.29 0.29 19.68
C ILE A 59 -24.11 -0.15 18.23
N ASP A 60 -24.54 0.65 17.25
CA ASP A 60 -24.38 0.34 15.82
C ASP A 60 -22.89 0.23 15.46
N HIS A 61 -22.07 1.16 15.96
CA HIS A 61 -20.64 1.15 15.75
C HIS A 61 -19.99 -0.09 16.37
N ALA A 62 -20.25 -0.36 17.65
CA ALA A 62 -19.69 -1.52 18.35
C ALA A 62 -20.08 -2.85 17.69
N ALA A 63 -21.33 -2.96 17.22
CA ALA A 63 -21.78 -4.14 16.49
C ALA A 63 -21.05 -4.32 15.14
N LYS A 64 -20.84 -3.21 14.40
CA LYS A 64 -20.09 -3.20 13.14
C LYS A 64 -18.63 -3.61 13.31
N MET A 65 -18.00 -3.24 14.43
CA MET A 65 -16.61 -3.62 14.71
C MET A 65 -16.39 -5.14 14.83
N ASN A 66 -17.45 -5.94 14.92
CA ASN A 66 -17.37 -7.41 14.84
C ASN A 66 -17.46 -7.97 13.41
N LEU A 67 -17.58 -7.12 12.41
CA LEU A 67 -17.66 -7.51 11.01
C LEU A 67 -16.42 -7.06 10.25
N LEU A 68 -15.78 -7.97 9.54
CA LEU A 68 -14.53 -7.73 8.81
C LEU A 68 -14.61 -6.51 7.87
N ALA A 69 -15.77 -6.27 7.25
CA ALA A 69 -15.97 -5.15 6.34
C ALA A 69 -15.93 -3.76 7.02
N TYR A 70 -16.09 -3.68 8.35
CA TYR A 70 -16.20 -2.42 9.10
C TYR A 70 -15.17 -2.28 10.22
N ALA A 71 -14.58 -3.39 10.69
CA ALA A 71 -13.61 -3.38 11.78
C ALA A 71 -12.38 -2.56 11.41
N VAL A 72 -11.84 -1.82 12.36
CA VAL A 72 -10.64 -0.99 12.24
C VAL A 72 -9.76 -1.16 13.49
N ASP A 73 -8.49 -0.79 13.37
CA ASP A 73 -7.52 -0.80 14.47
C ASP A 73 -7.53 -2.12 15.25
N ASP A 74 -7.52 -2.06 16.58
CA ASP A 74 -7.49 -3.21 17.49
C ASP A 74 -8.63 -4.21 17.26
N HIS A 75 -9.81 -3.74 16.81
CA HIS A 75 -10.94 -4.63 16.49
C HIS A 75 -10.62 -5.53 15.30
N LEU A 76 -9.92 -4.98 14.32
CA LEU A 76 -9.46 -5.73 13.14
C LEU A 76 -8.39 -6.74 13.54
N ASP A 77 -7.48 -6.37 14.46
CA ASP A 77 -6.42 -7.24 14.97
C ASP A 77 -7.03 -8.46 15.72
N HIS A 78 -8.09 -8.26 16.50
CA HIS A 78 -8.83 -9.37 17.12
C HIS A 78 -9.48 -10.30 16.09
N LEU A 79 -10.02 -9.77 14.99
CA LEU A 79 -10.56 -10.61 13.90
C LEU A 79 -9.47 -11.39 13.19
N GLY A 80 -8.30 -10.75 12.95
CA GLY A 80 -7.13 -11.40 12.39
C GLY A 80 -6.63 -12.58 13.23
N ALA A 81 -6.59 -12.41 14.55
CA ALA A 81 -6.18 -13.45 15.47
C ALA A 81 -7.03 -14.73 15.35
N LEU A 82 -8.34 -14.61 15.05
CA LEU A 82 -9.23 -15.77 14.86
C LEU A 82 -8.81 -16.67 13.69
N VAL A 83 -8.19 -16.11 12.69
CA VAL A 83 -7.68 -16.83 11.51
C VAL A 83 -6.16 -17.00 11.53
N GLY A 84 -5.50 -16.62 12.66
CA GLY A 84 -4.05 -16.67 12.83
C GLY A 84 -3.32 -15.80 11.81
N SER A 85 -3.84 -14.62 11.52
CA SER A 85 -3.22 -13.58 10.70
C SER A 85 -2.93 -12.39 11.61
N GLU A 86 -1.68 -12.04 11.77
CA GLU A 86 -1.22 -10.89 12.55
C GLU A 86 -0.90 -9.73 11.62
N ARG A 87 -1.09 -8.49 12.08
CA ARG A 87 -0.71 -7.28 11.33
C ARG A 87 0.80 -7.30 11.10
N ILE A 88 1.23 -6.91 9.91
CA ILE A 88 2.65 -6.83 9.60
C ILE A 88 3.19 -5.54 10.20
N ASP A 89 4.19 -5.67 11.07
CA ASP A 89 4.87 -4.55 11.70
C ASP A 89 5.72 -3.76 10.71
N GLU A 90 6.11 -2.56 11.10
CA GLU A 90 7.04 -1.74 10.35
C GLU A 90 8.40 -2.43 10.18
N ALA A 91 9.05 -2.19 9.05
CA ALA A 91 10.37 -2.70 8.73
C ALA A 91 11.32 -1.57 8.37
N SER A 92 12.61 -1.73 8.71
CA SER A 92 13.66 -0.77 8.33
C SER A 92 14.22 -1.05 6.94
N ALA A 93 14.63 -0.02 6.22
CA ALA A 93 15.33 -0.15 4.94
C ALA A 93 16.76 -0.68 5.14
N HIS A 94 17.25 -1.42 4.16
CA HIS A 94 18.58 -2.03 4.15
C HIS A 94 19.38 -1.60 2.93
N THR A 95 20.71 -1.72 3.02
CA THR A 95 21.62 -1.55 1.89
C THR A 95 22.96 -2.22 2.17
N THR A 96 23.80 -2.36 1.15
CA THR A 96 25.18 -2.79 1.29
C THR A 96 26.11 -1.60 1.20
N LEU A 97 26.93 -1.40 2.24
CA LEU A 97 27.97 -0.37 2.26
C LEU A 97 29.30 -0.93 1.76
N LYS A 98 29.99 -0.17 0.93
CA LYS A 98 31.40 -0.33 0.62
C LYS A 98 32.21 0.58 1.52
N LEU A 99 33.12 0.00 2.29
CA LEU A 99 34.01 0.68 3.23
C LEU A 99 35.41 0.72 2.64
N ILE A 100 36.05 1.89 2.61
CA ILE A 100 37.37 2.08 1.95
C ILE A 100 38.32 2.72 2.95
N LEU A 101 39.51 2.14 3.13
CA LEU A 101 40.61 2.67 3.92
C LEU A 101 41.42 3.69 3.15
N SER A 102 42.10 4.59 3.85
CA SER A 102 42.99 5.62 3.28
C SER A 102 44.22 5.04 2.59
N ALA A 103 44.69 3.85 3.04
CA ALA A 103 45.80 3.10 2.46
C ALA A 103 45.73 1.63 2.90
N PRO A 104 46.39 0.69 2.16
CA PRO A 104 46.58 -0.69 2.61
C PRO A 104 47.31 -0.71 3.94
N ARG A 105 46.92 -1.62 4.85
CA ARG A 105 47.52 -1.72 6.16
C ARG A 105 48.20 -3.08 6.37
N GLU A 106 49.25 -3.08 7.20
CA GLU A 106 49.97 -4.31 7.60
C GLU A 106 49.21 -5.18 8.59
N ALA A 107 48.15 -4.63 9.21
CA ALA A 107 47.24 -5.35 10.10
C ALA A 107 45.79 -5.19 9.65
N ALA A 108 44.99 -6.21 9.93
CA ALA A 108 43.55 -6.15 9.66
C ALA A 108 42.90 -4.97 10.41
N THR A 109 41.96 -4.27 9.75
CA THR A 109 41.26 -3.13 10.32
C THR A 109 39.81 -3.52 10.60
N LEU A 110 39.38 -3.41 11.86
CA LEU A 110 38.05 -3.71 12.32
C LEU A 110 37.20 -2.42 12.27
N ILE A 111 36.09 -2.47 11.53
CA ILE A 111 35.02 -1.46 11.55
C ILE A 111 33.94 -1.98 12.47
N PRO A 112 33.59 -1.25 13.55
CA PRO A 112 32.65 -1.76 14.55
C PRO A 112 31.21 -1.84 14.00
N LYS A 113 30.43 -2.81 14.51
CA LYS A 113 28.99 -2.84 14.37
C LYS A 113 28.39 -1.51 14.86
N GLY A 114 27.35 -1.03 14.19
CA GLY A 114 26.65 0.19 14.55
C GLY A 114 27.30 1.48 14.03
N MET A 115 28.43 1.43 13.31
CA MET A 115 28.99 2.60 12.62
C MET A 115 27.96 3.14 11.63
N ARG A 116 27.65 4.45 11.74
CA ARG A 116 26.55 5.07 11.00
C ARG A 116 27.05 5.89 9.81
N VAL A 117 26.25 5.85 8.75
CA VAL A 117 26.40 6.71 7.57
C VAL A 117 25.08 7.43 7.26
N THR A 118 25.13 8.57 6.57
CA THR A 118 23.96 9.36 6.16
C THR A 118 24.21 10.01 4.80
N ALA A 119 23.14 10.43 4.14
CA ALA A 119 23.20 11.29 2.96
C ALA A 119 23.47 12.77 3.31
N GLY A 120 23.40 13.12 4.59
CA GLY A 120 23.53 14.51 5.11
C GLY A 120 22.23 15.07 5.65
N ASP A 121 21.23 14.21 5.78
CA ASP A 121 19.93 14.46 6.39
C ASP A 121 19.82 13.79 7.79
N SER A 122 18.62 13.69 8.33
CA SER A 122 18.35 13.04 9.62
C SER A 122 18.29 11.53 9.56
N VAL A 123 18.29 10.93 8.34
CA VAL A 123 18.19 9.47 8.14
C VAL A 123 19.58 8.86 8.19
N MET A 124 19.75 7.87 9.05
CA MET A 124 21.03 7.22 9.28
C MET A 124 20.93 5.72 9.04
N PHE A 125 22.00 5.14 8.51
CA PHE A 125 22.15 3.70 8.34
C PHE A 125 23.31 3.21 9.19
N ALA A 126 23.09 2.16 9.97
CA ALA A 126 24.07 1.57 10.87
C ALA A 126 24.52 0.19 10.37
N LEU A 127 25.80 -0.11 10.43
CA LEU A 127 26.34 -1.43 10.11
C LEU A 127 25.74 -2.51 11.01
N ASP A 128 25.20 -3.57 10.42
CA ASP A 128 24.52 -4.68 11.13
C ASP A 128 25.50 -5.56 11.90
N THR A 129 26.70 -5.72 11.36
CA THR A 129 27.78 -6.52 11.95
C THR A 129 29.10 -5.80 11.84
N ALA A 130 30.04 -6.18 12.70
CA ALA A 130 31.43 -5.68 12.57
C ALA A 130 32.05 -6.20 11.28
N VAL A 131 32.70 -5.33 10.52
CA VAL A 131 33.37 -5.66 9.25
C VAL A 131 34.85 -5.57 9.42
N THR A 132 35.58 -6.66 9.08
CA THR A 132 37.03 -6.69 9.09
C THR A 132 37.60 -6.55 7.69
N ILE A 133 38.42 -5.51 7.46
CA ILE A 133 39.17 -5.35 6.22
C ILE A 133 40.51 -6.08 6.42
N PRO A 134 40.83 -7.16 5.65
CA PRO A 134 42.02 -7.94 5.81
C PRO A 134 43.31 -7.14 5.60
N GLN A 135 44.42 -7.67 6.10
CA GLN A 135 45.77 -7.13 5.85
C GLN A 135 46.04 -7.01 4.33
N GLY A 136 46.52 -5.87 3.89
CA GLY A 136 46.83 -5.57 2.48
C GLY A 136 45.61 -5.16 1.62
N GLU A 137 44.41 -5.41 2.07
CA GLU A 137 43.18 -4.97 1.38
C GLU A 137 42.84 -3.52 1.76
N ILE A 138 42.14 -2.82 0.83
CA ILE A 138 41.73 -1.42 1.03
C ILE A 138 40.24 -1.26 1.18
N SER A 139 39.45 -2.30 0.92
CA SER A 139 37.99 -2.20 1.03
C SER A 139 37.35 -3.50 1.49
N ALA A 140 36.16 -3.36 2.10
CA ALA A 140 35.26 -4.46 2.39
C ALA A 140 33.81 -4.02 2.25
N PHE A 141 32.91 -4.99 2.24
CA PHE A 141 31.47 -4.74 2.17
C PHE A 141 30.81 -5.17 3.48
N GLY A 142 29.75 -4.46 3.87
CA GLY A 142 28.94 -4.81 5.02
C GLY A 142 27.49 -4.37 4.80
N THR A 143 26.55 -5.13 5.34
CA THR A 143 25.14 -4.75 5.34
C THR A 143 24.89 -3.67 6.37
N ALA A 144 23.99 -2.74 6.06
CA ALA A 144 23.58 -1.68 6.96
C ALA A 144 22.06 -1.50 6.91
N THR A 145 21.48 -1.27 8.08
CA THR A 145 20.05 -1.09 8.29
C THR A 145 19.78 0.36 8.71
N CYS A 146 18.70 0.93 8.19
CA CYS A 146 18.21 2.24 8.63
C CYS A 146 17.86 2.21 10.11
N THR A 147 18.31 3.23 10.86
CA THR A 147 18.03 3.34 12.30
C THR A 147 16.61 3.76 12.63
N MET A 148 15.86 4.17 11.62
CA MET A 148 14.45 4.49 11.70
C MET A 148 13.67 3.44 10.91
N SER A 149 12.62 2.89 11.51
CA SER A 149 11.69 1.99 10.82
C SER A 149 10.78 2.78 9.87
N GLY A 150 10.09 2.07 8.99
CA GLY A 150 9.20 2.63 8.02
C GLY A 150 9.83 2.89 6.66
N ALA A 151 9.06 3.45 5.76
CA ALA A 151 9.45 3.71 4.37
C ALA A 151 10.50 4.84 4.21
N ILE A 152 10.77 5.61 5.27
CA ILE A 152 11.61 6.82 5.24
C ILE A 152 13.06 6.53 4.78
N GLY A 153 13.55 5.32 5.03
CA GLY A 153 14.90 4.90 4.64
C GLY A 153 15.01 4.44 3.18
N ASN A 154 13.93 4.33 2.44
CA ASN A 154 13.95 3.84 1.06
C ASN A 154 14.39 4.91 0.06
N GLY A 155 14.96 4.47 -1.07
CA GLY A 155 15.15 5.29 -2.27
C GLY A 155 16.48 6.04 -2.36
N TYR A 156 17.38 5.94 -1.38
CA TYR A 156 18.73 6.48 -1.52
C TYR A 156 19.49 5.69 -2.57
N LYS A 157 19.86 6.33 -3.66
CA LYS A 157 20.60 5.72 -4.77
C LYS A 157 22.02 5.36 -4.36
N ALA A 158 22.63 4.42 -5.08
CA ALA A 158 24.03 4.04 -4.86
C ALA A 158 24.97 5.27 -4.82
N GLY A 159 25.77 5.39 -3.77
CA GLY A 159 26.70 6.50 -3.52
C GLY A 159 26.10 7.72 -2.83
N GLU A 160 24.83 7.78 -2.52
CA GLU A 160 24.21 8.91 -1.80
C GLU A 160 24.50 8.88 -0.30
N LEU A 161 24.55 7.70 0.32
CA LEU A 161 24.95 7.52 1.72
C LEU A 161 26.47 7.57 1.83
N LYS A 162 27.06 8.74 1.93
CA LYS A 162 28.53 8.93 1.87
C LYS A 162 29.12 9.65 3.08
N THR A 163 28.31 10.20 3.95
CA THR A 163 28.79 10.94 5.14
C THR A 163 28.90 9.98 6.31
N ILE A 164 30.11 9.79 6.83
CA ILE A 164 30.37 8.98 8.02
C ILE A 164 30.00 9.82 9.25
N VAL A 165 29.05 9.32 10.05
CA VAL A 165 28.59 9.96 11.29
C VAL A 165 29.53 9.62 12.45
N ASP A 166 29.97 8.35 12.53
CA ASP A 166 30.86 7.87 13.58
C ASP A 166 32.26 7.62 12.98
N PRO A 167 33.21 8.56 13.14
CA PRO A 167 34.54 8.41 12.56
C PRO A 167 35.28 7.18 13.10
N VAL A 168 35.82 6.37 12.19
CA VAL A 168 36.63 5.19 12.53
C VAL A 168 38.06 5.41 12.05
N PRO A 169 39.07 5.13 12.85
CA PRO A 169 40.48 5.31 12.45
C PRO A 169 40.79 4.57 11.14
N PHE A 170 41.47 5.29 10.23
CA PHE A 170 41.90 4.80 8.90
C PHE A 170 40.76 4.59 7.87
N LEU A 171 39.48 4.66 8.23
CA LEU A 171 38.37 4.64 7.29
C LEU A 171 38.29 5.99 6.57
N GLN A 172 38.53 5.98 5.25
CA GLN A 172 38.53 7.18 4.43
C GLN A 172 37.11 7.51 3.94
N SER A 173 36.38 6.48 3.48
CA SER A 173 35.02 6.66 2.95
C SER A 173 34.15 5.43 3.16
N ALA A 174 32.88 5.67 3.24
CA ALA A 174 31.83 4.65 3.22
C ALA A 174 30.75 5.12 2.24
N SER A 175 30.21 4.21 1.44
CA SER A 175 29.08 4.54 0.56
C SER A 175 28.24 3.31 0.27
N ASN A 176 26.93 3.51 0.08
CA ASN A 176 26.06 2.42 -0.35
C ASN A 176 26.31 2.06 -1.82
N THR A 177 26.27 0.76 -2.12
CA THR A 177 26.47 0.21 -3.46
C THR A 177 25.17 -0.12 -4.16
N THR A 178 24.09 -0.28 -3.40
CA THR A 178 22.72 -0.54 -3.88
C THR A 178 21.81 0.60 -3.47
N THR A 179 20.70 0.77 -4.19
CA THR A 179 19.60 1.63 -3.71
C THR A 179 19.05 1.04 -2.42
N THR A 180 18.74 1.89 -1.43
CA THR A 180 18.15 1.44 -0.18
C THR A 180 16.70 1.01 -0.41
N GLU A 181 16.31 -0.15 0.12
CA GLU A 181 14.97 -0.72 -0.02
C GLU A 181 14.59 -1.59 1.18
N GLY A 182 13.34 -2.08 1.21
CA GLY A 182 12.86 -2.99 2.26
C GLY A 182 12.21 -2.30 3.45
N GLY A 183 12.32 -0.98 3.58
CA GLY A 183 11.60 -0.22 4.61
C GLY A 183 10.10 -0.19 4.35
N ALA A 184 9.30 -0.54 5.35
CA ALA A 184 7.84 -0.56 5.27
C ALA A 184 7.23 0.02 6.53
N ASP A 185 6.18 0.81 6.37
CA ASP A 185 5.34 1.24 7.49
C ASP A 185 4.48 0.06 7.95
N THR A 186 3.94 0.13 9.17
CA THR A 186 2.97 -0.84 9.67
C THR A 186 1.83 -1.02 8.64
N GLU A 187 1.39 -2.24 8.44
CA GLU A 187 0.32 -2.58 7.51
C GLU A 187 -0.96 -1.82 7.84
N ASP A 188 -1.52 -1.13 6.84
CA ASP A 188 -2.77 -0.39 6.98
C ASP A 188 -3.99 -1.34 7.09
N ASP A 189 -5.08 -0.83 7.66
CA ASP A 189 -6.29 -1.61 7.90
C ASP A 189 -6.88 -2.25 6.65
N GLU A 190 -6.82 -1.58 5.49
CA GLU A 190 -7.40 -2.10 4.26
C GLU A 190 -6.64 -3.32 3.75
N SER A 191 -5.32 -3.24 3.72
CA SER A 191 -4.45 -4.34 3.33
C SER A 191 -4.51 -5.51 4.30
N TYR A 192 -4.57 -5.20 5.60
CA TYR A 192 -4.72 -6.22 6.62
C TYR A 192 -6.08 -6.92 6.53
N ARG A 193 -7.16 -6.18 6.26
CA ARG A 193 -8.51 -6.70 6.03
C ARG A 193 -8.55 -7.67 4.84
N GLU A 194 -7.92 -7.31 3.72
CA GLU A 194 -7.81 -8.19 2.56
C GLU A 194 -7.04 -9.47 2.92
N ARG A 195 -5.95 -9.36 3.65
CA ARG A 195 -5.13 -10.49 4.06
C ARG A 195 -5.84 -11.40 5.08
N ILE A 196 -6.65 -10.85 5.99
CA ILE A 196 -7.56 -11.61 6.87
C ILE A 196 -8.59 -12.39 6.02
N HIS A 197 -9.15 -11.75 5.01
CA HIS A 197 -10.10 -12.40 4.11
C HIS A 197 -9.45 -13.53 3.29
N GLU A 198 -8.19 -13.38 2.91
CA GLU A 198 -7.40 -14.40 2.19
C GLU A 198 -6.83 -15.49 3.12
N ALA A 199 -6.79 -15.26 4.45
CA ALA A 199 -6.14 -16.16 5.40
C ALA A 199 -6.65 -17.62 5.39
N PRO A 200 -7.94 -17.95 5.09
CA PRO A 200 -8.37 -19.32 4.95
C PRO A 200 -7.60 -20.11 3.88
N GLU A 201 -7.07 -19.46 2.85
CA GLU A 201 -6.31 -20.10 1.78
C GLU A 201 -4.97 -20.70 2.26
N LYS A 202 -4.40 -20.19 3.36
CA LYS A 202 -3.14 -20.70 3.93
C LYS A 202 -3.24 -22.13 4.46
N PHE A 203 -4.44 -22.60 4.82
CA PHE A 203 -4.64 -23.94 5.36
C PHE A 203 -4.57 -25.03 4.29
N SER A 204 -4.55 -24.66 3.02
CA SER A 204 -4.42 -25.62 1.93
C SER A 204 -2.97 -26.08 1.78
N THR A 205 -2.72 -27.33 2.11
CA THR A 205 -1.40 -27.99 1.99
C THR A 205 -1.11 -28.52 0.59
N ALA A 206 -2.07 -28.39 -0.35
CA ALA A 206 -1.93 -28.88 -1.72
C ALA A 206 -1.25 -27.88 -2.68
N GLY A 207 -0.78 -26.72 -2.19
CA GLY A 207 -0.08 -25.70 -2.98
C GLY A 207 -0.96 -24.95 -3.98
N PRO A 208 -2.20 -24.52 -3.66
CA PRO A 208 -2.99 -23.71 -4.59
C PRO A 208 -2.35 -22.31 -4.75
N ALA A 209 -2.55 -21.71 -5.92
CA ALA A 209 -1.99 -20.40 -6.25
C ALA A 209 -2.33 -19.31 -5.19
N LEU A 210 -3.52 -19.38 -4.60
CA LEU A 210 -3.97 -18.43 -3.56
C LEU A 210 -3.21 -18.60 -2.24
N ALA A 211 -2.79 -19.83 -1.87
CA ALA A 211 -1.94 -20.04 -0.69
C ALA A 211 -0.57 -19.39 -0.87
N TYR A 212 0.06 -19.57 -2.06
CA TYR A 212 1.31 -18.89 -2.38
C TYR A 212 1.16 -17.37 -2.36
N ALA A 213 0.05 -16.85 -2.89
CA ALA A 213 -0.24 -15.41 -2.87
C ALA A 213 -0.38 -14.89 -1.43
N TYR A 214 -1.13 -15.59 -0.57
CA TYR A 214 -1.25 -15.24 0.85
C TYR A 214 0.10 -15.21 1.57
N HIS A 215 0.89 -16.28 1.43
CA HIS A 215 2.19 -16.35 2.10
C HIS A 215 3.20 -15.33 1.58
N ALA A 216 3.17 -15.03 0.26
CA ALA A 216 3.98 -13.98 -0.32
C ALA A 216 3.60 -12.60 0.24
N LYS A 217 2.32 -12.23 0.25
CA LYS A 217 1.83 -10.99 0.86
C LYS A 217 2.15 -10.88 2.35
N SER A 218 2.17 -12.00 3.07
CA SER A 218 2.54 -12.04 4.49
C SER A 218 4.04 -11.83 4.76
N ALA A 219 4.88 -11.74 3.74
CA ALA A 219 6.31 -11.49 3.91
C ALA A 219 6.64 -10.01 4.11
N SER A 220 5.86 -9.10 3.52
CA SER A 220 6.08 -7.65 3.66
C SER A 220 4.80 -6.87 3.35
N ALA A 221 4.54 -5.82 4.14
CA ALA A 221 3.44 -4.87 3.92
C ALA A 221 3.58 -4.08 2.60
N LEU A 222 4.76 -4.08 1.98
CA LEU A 222 4.99 -3.44 0.69
C LEU A 222 4.36 -4.20 -0.48
N ILE A 223 4.01 -5.48 -0.32
CA ILE A 223 3.51 -6.31 -1.42
C ILE A 223 2.02 -6.03 -1.63
N ALA A 224 1.68 -5.56 -2.83
CA ALA A 224 0.31 -5.24 -3.21
C ALA A 224 -0.36 -6.38 -3.98
N ASP A 225 0.34 -6.98 -4.94
CA ASP A 225 -0.24 -8.00 -5.81
C ASP A 225 0.73 -9.15 -6.05
N VAL A 226 0.19 -10.35 -6.19
CA VAL A 226 0.96 -11.58 -6.38
C VAL A 226 0.27 -12.47 -7.39
N TYR A 227 1.03 -12.97 -8.35
CA TYR A 227 0.57 -13.97 -9.31
C TYR A 227 1.44 -15.22 -9.23
N ALA A 228 0.83 -16.36 -8.91
CA ALA A 228 1.49 -17.66 -8.89
C ALA A 228 0.94 -18.55 -9.99
N HIS A 229 1.81 -19.27 -10.71
CA HIS A 229 1.42 -20.26 -11.70
C HIS A 229 2.47 -21.37 -11.82
N THR A 230 2.09 -22.46 -12.44
CA THR A 230 2.94 -23.64 -12.65
C THR A 230 3.40 -23.67 -14.11
N PRO A 231 4.65 -23.30 -14.42
CA PRO A 231 5.18 -23.33 -15.78
C PRO A 231 5.47 -24.77 -16.25
N ALA A 232 5.83 -25.67 -15.34
CA ALA A 232 6.07 -27.07 -15.56
C ALA A 232 5.72 -27.88 -14.30
N GLN A 233 5.57 -29.19 -14.45
CA GLN A 233 5.23 -30.08 -13.34
C GLN A 233 6.27 -29.96 -12.19
N GLY A 234 5.79 -29.66 -10.99
CA GLY A 234 6.63 -29.48 -9.80
C GLY A 234 7.35 -28.13 -9.73
N GLU A 235 7.14 -27.21 -10.68
CA GLU A 235 7.70 -25.87 -10.63
C GLU A 235 6.58 -24.83 -10.39
N VAL A 236 6.84 -23.87 -9.51
CA VAL A 236 5.93 -22.76 -9.20
C VAL A 236 6.67 -21.46 -9.34
N ASP A 237 6.24 -20.63 -10.27
CA ASP A 237 6.71 -19.26 -10.43
C ASP A 237 5.77 -18.29 -9.71
N VAL A 238 6.32 -17.47 -8.83
CA VAL A 238 5.58 -16.45 -8.07
C VAL A 238 6.09 -15.07 -8.44
N TYR A 239 5.22 -14.27 -9.07
CA TYR A 239 5.51 -12.88 -9.43
C TYR A 239 4.94 -11.95 -8.37
N VAL A 240 5.75 -10.99 -7.94
CA VAL A 240 5.42 -10.08 -6.83
C VAL A 240 5.48 -8.65 -7.32
N LEU A 241 4.44 -7.86 -6.99
CA LEU A 241 4.36 -6.44 -7.29
C LEU A 241 4.22 -5.65 -5.99
N LEU A 242 5.00 -4.58 -5.84
CA LEU A 242 4.92 -3.72 -4.67
C LEU A 242 3.85 -2.64 -4.85
N ARG A 243 3.45 -2.03 -3.73
CA ARG A 243 2.50 -0.91 -3.70
C ARG A 243 2.96 0.23 -4.60
N GLY A 244 2.00 0.91 -5.21
CA GLY A 244 2.27 1.94 -6.20
C GLY A 244 2.85 1.40 -7.50
N GLY A 245 2.76 0.08 -7.76
CA GLY A 245 3.23 -0.55 -8.99
C GLY A 245 4.74 -0.55 -9.15
N ILE A 246 5.47 -0.61 -8.04
CA ILE A 246 6.93 -0.67 -8.01
C ILE A 246 7.35 -2.12 -8.25
N VAL A 247 8.30 -2.32 -9.17
CA VAL A 247 8.93 -3.63 -9.40
C VAL A 247 9.90 -3.92 -8.26
N PRO A 248 9.80 -5.07 -7.56
CA PRO A 248 10.65 -5.38 -6.42
C PRO A 248 12.12 -5.56 -6.81
N GLY A 249 13.02 -5.10 -5.95
CA GLY A 249 14.44 -5.38 -6.01
C GLY A 249 14.79 -6.79 -5.48
N GLU A 250 16.08 -7.13 -5.54
CA GLU A 250 16.56 -8.46 -5.14
C GLU A 250 16.32 -8.76 -3.65
N GLU A 251 16.30 -7.74 -2.82
CA GLU A 251 16.10 -7.88 -1.38
C GLU A 251 14.69 -8.40 -1.05
N ILE A 252 13.65 -7.77 -1.63
CA ILE A 252 12.26 -8.21 -1.46
C ILE A 252 12.04 -9.59 -2.08
N ILE A 253 12.63 -9.85 -3.25
CA ILE A 253 12.55 -11.17 -3.89
C ILE A 253 13.15 -12.24 -2.98
N SER A 254 14.30 -11.96 -2.36
CA SER A 254 14.96 -12.88 -1.42
C SER A 254 14.13 -13.11 -0.16
N LEU A 255 13.54 -12.05 0.40
CA LEU A 255 12.64 -12.12 1.57
C LEU A 255 11.43 -13.03 1.29
N VAL A 256 10.74 -12.80 0.18
CA VAL A 256 9.60 -13.60 -0.23
C VAL A 256 10.02 -15.03 -0.54
N SER A 257 11.17 -15.22 -1.20
CA SER A 257 11.70 -16.54 -1.51
C SER A 257 12.01 -17.33 -0.25
N ALA A 258 12.62 -16.72 0.76
CA ALA A 258 12.89 -17.35 2.06
C ALA A 258 11.57 -17.78 2.72
N LYS A 259 10.55 -16.92 2.72
CA LYS A 259 9.22 -17.22 3.28
C LYS A 259 8.54 -18.37 2.56
N LEU A 260 8.50 -18.35 1.23
CA LEU A 260 7.80 -19.36 0.43
C LEU A 260 8.53 -20.72 0.37
N ASN A 261 9.83 -20.75 0.61
CA ASN A 261 10.61 -21.99 0.67
C ASN A 261 10.72 -22.57 2.09
N ASP A 262 10.07 -21.94 3.09
CA ASP A 262 9.99 -22.51 4.43
C ASP A 262 9.33 -23.91 4.40
N ALA A 263 9.91 -24.87 5.12
CA ALA A 263 9.44 -26.26 5.14
C ALA A 263 8.01 -26.44 5.67
N SER A 264 7.51 -25.47 6.45
CA SER A 264 6.13 -25.45 6.95
C SER A 264 5.10 -24.90 5.96
N ILE A 265 5.57 -24.25 4.90
CA ILE A 265 4.72 -23.55 3.90
C ILE A 265 4.76 -24.28 2.56
N ARG A 266 5.95 -24.65 2.10
CA ARG A 266 6.16 -25.23 0.78
C ARG A 266 5.80 -26.72 0.74
N PRO A 267 4.93 -27.17 -0.19
CA PRO A 267 4.79 -28.59 -0.49
C PRO A 267 6.12 -29.23 -0.89
N LEU A 268 6.35 -30.47 -0.47
CA LEU A 268 7.63 -31.17 -0.69
C LEU A 268 7.99 -31.34 -2.18
N THR A 269 6.96 -31.38 -3.04
CA THR A 269 7.12 -31.59 -4.49
C THR A 269 7.40 -30.31 -5.26
N ASP A 270 7.19 -29.14 -4.66
CA ASP A 270 7.20 -27.88 -5.36
C ASP A 270 8.58 -27.20 -5.29
N LYS A 271 9.10 -26.82 -6.45
CA LYS A 271 10.25 -25.94 -6.60
C LYS A 271 9.74 -24.52 -6.84
N VAL A 272 9.76 -23.70 -5.80
CA VAL A 272 9.24 -22.32 -5.84
C VAL A 272 10.33 -21.35 -6.26
N THR A 273 10.04 -20.53 -7.28
CA THR A 273 10.91 -19.45 -7.76
C THR A 273 10.16 -18.12 -7.70
N VAL A 274 10.69 -17.15 -6.97
CA VAL A 274 10.12 -15.79 -6.89
C VAL A 274 10.78 -14.92 -7.95
N LYS A 275 9.97 -14.15 -8.67
CA LYS A 275 10.39 -13.33 -9.81
C LYS A 275 9.78 -11.94 -9.76
N ALA A 276 10.50 -10.96 -10.29
CA ALA A 276 9.93 -9.65 -10.61
C ALA A 276 9.07 -9.75 -11.87
N PRO A 277 7.97 -8.98 -11.98
CA PRO A 277 7.16 -8.91 -13.19
C PRO A 277 7.91 -8.21 -14.32
N ALA A 278 7.65 -8.61 -15.57
CA ALA A 278 8.19 -7.92 -16.73
C ALA A 278 7.41 -6.63 -17.00
N PRO A 279 8.07 -5.46 -17.13
CA PRO A 279 7.39 -4.22 -17.47
C PRO A 279 6.95 -4.20 -18.94
N VAL A 280 5.70 -3.78 -19.16
CA VAL A 280 5.15 -3.43 -20.49
C VAL A 280 5.00 -1.92 -20.55
N THR A 281 5.90 -1.27 -21.30
CA THR A 281 5.90 0.18 -21.41
C THR A 281 4.82 0.69 -22.36
N TYR A 282 4.15 1.78 -22.01
CA TYR A 282 3.20 2.47 -22.86
C TYR A 282 3.31 4.00 -22.71
N ASN A 283 2.86 4.72 -23.72
CA ASN A 283 2.81 6.17 -23.70
C ASN A 283 1.38 6.67 -23.53
N VAL A 284 1.24 7.89 -23.02
CA VAL A 284 -0.02 8.63 -22.98
C VAL A 284 0.10 9.85 -23.85
N ASP A 285 -0.69 9.94 -24.92
CA ASP A 285 -0.81 11.12 -25.79
C ASP A 285 -2.29 11.42 -25.99
N ALA A 286 -2.78 12.49 -25.35
CA ALA A 286 -4.16 12.88 -25.38
C ALA A 286 -4.32 14.40 -25.48
N VAL A 287 -5.36 14.80 -26.19
CA VAL A 287 -5.82 16.19 -26.24
C VAL A 287 -7.25 16.22 -25.69
N TYR A 288 -7.56 17.14 -24.81
CA TYR A 288 -8.89 17.25 -24.22
C TYR A 288 -9.46 18.67 -24.39
N TYR A 289 -10.78 18.75 -24.42
CA TYR A 289 -11.54 19.97 -24.62
C TYR A 289 -12.56 20.16 -23.49
N ILE A 290 -12.79 21.41 -23.11
CA ILE A 290 -13.73 21.81 -22.06
C ILE A 290 -14.91 22.52 -22.71
N ASP A 291 -16.10 22.34 -22.17
CA ASP A 291 -17.27 23.06 -22.65
C ASP A 291 -17.11 24.56 -22.41
N ARG A 292 -17.45 25.38 -23.42
CA ARG A 292 -17.36 26.84 -23.30
C ARG A 292 -18.24 27.40 -22.17
N ARG A 293 -19.30 26.69 -21.81
CA ARG A 293 -20.17 27.04 -20.67
C ARG A 293 -19.40 26.99 -19.35
N ASP A 294 -18.39 26.14 -19.26
CA ASP A 294 -17.57 25.97 -18.08
C ASP A 294 -16.27 26.80 -18.11
N ALA A 295 -16.22 27.82 -18.98
CA ALA A 295 -15.01 28.66 -19.17
C ALA A 295 -14.50 29.28 -17.85
N THR A 296 -15.40 29.63 -16.93
CA THR A 296 -15.03 30.17 -15.60
C THR A 296 -14.34 29.16 -14.69
N GLU A 297 -14.63 27.86 -14.89
CA GLU A 297 -14.05 26.74 -14.15
C GLU A 297 -12.93 26.04 -14.91
N ALA A 298 -12.58 26.50 -16.12
CA ALA A 298 -11.65 25.81 -17.00
C ALA A 298 -10.31 25.49 -16.34
N ALA A 299 -9.74 26.40 -15.54
CA ALA A 299 -8.49 26.14 -14.82
C ALA A 299 -8.63 25.03 -13.76
N ALA A 300 -9.76 24.96 -13.07
CA ALA A 300 -10.02 23.89 -12.09
C ALA A 300 -10.24 22.54 -12.79
N ILE A 301 -10.93 22.54 -13.94
CA ILE A 301 -11.13 21.33 -14.76
C ILE A 301 -9.79 20.83 -15.31
N GLN A 302 -8.90 21.72 -15.79
CA GLN A 302 -7.56 21.34 -16.25
C GLN A 302 -6.77 20.65 -15.14
N LYS A 303 -6.76 21.20 -13.94
CA LYS A 303 -6.08 20.58 -12.78
C LYS A 303 -6.66 19.21 -12.43
N ARG A 304 -8.00 19.06 -12.47
CA ARG A 304 -8.67 17.76 -12.26
C ARG A 304 -8.32 16.77 -13.37
N ALA A 305 -8.24 17.22 -14.61
CA ALA A 305 -7.85 16.37 -15.74
C ALA A 305 -6.40 15.87 -15.63
N GLU A 306 -5.47 16.74 -15.19
CA GLU A 306 -4.10 16.32 -14.90
C GLU A 306 -4.06 15.26 -13.78
N SER A 307 -4.80 15.47 -12.69
CA SER A 307 -4.93 14.48 -11.61
C SER A 307 -5.53 13.16 -12.12
N ALA A 308 -6.58 13.22 -12.91
CA ALA A 308 -7.23 12.04 -13.49
C ALA A 308 -6.29 11.19 -14.36
N VAL A 309 -5.35 11.82 -15.06
CA VAL A 309 -4.30 11.11 -15.82
C VAL A 309 -3.32 10.42 -14.88
N GLN A 310 -2.90 11.08 -13.80
CA GLN A 310 -2.01 10.45 -12.80
C GLN A 310 -2.72 9.28 -12.10
N ASP A 311 -3.99 9.44 -11.76
CA ASP A 311 -4.81 8.40 -11.16
C ASP A 311 -5.00 7.20 -12.12
N PHE A 312 -5.12 7.45 -13.43
CA PHE A 312 -5.14 6.39 -14.44
C PHE A 312 -3.80 5.63 -14.47
N ILE A 313 -2.68 6.33 -14.49
CA ILE A 313 -1.35 5.73 -14.53
C ILE A 313 -1.10 4.90 -13.28
N LEU A 314 -1.45 5.41 -12.10
CA LEU A 314 -1.33 4.69 -10.85
C LEU A 314 -2.20 3.43 -10.85
N TRP A 315 -3.48 3.58 -11.16
CA TRP A 315 -4.41 2.46 -11.27
C TRP A 315 -3.93 1.39 -12.25
N GLN A 316 -3.37 1.79 -13.40
CA GLN A 316 -2.91 0.87 -14.44
C GLN A 316 -1.77 -0.01 -13.94
N LYS A 317 -0.82 0.55 -13.20
CA LYS A 317 0.38 -0.15 -12.73
C LYS A 317 0.21 -0.91 -11.39
N GLU A 318 -0.87 -0.72 -10.66
CA GLU A 318 -1.07 -1.33 -9.34
C GLU A 318 -1.44 -2.81 -9.35
N ARG A 319 -1.69 -3.40 -10.51
CA ARG A 319 -2.03 -4.83 -10.64
C ARG A 319 -1.27 -5.50 -11.75
N LEU A 320 -0.87 -6.74 -11.48
CA LEU A 320 -0.33 -7.64 -12.48
C LEU A 320 -1.39 -8.03 -13.53
N GLY A 321 -0.98 -8.12 -14.80
CA GLY A 321 -1.84 -8.58 -15.89
C GLY A 321 -3.04 -7.68 -16.19
N ARG A 322 -3.02 -6.42 -15.78
CA ARG A 322 -4.07 -5.46 -16.13
C ARG A 322 -3.85 -4.95 -17.53
N ASP A 323 -4.79 -5.25 -18.43
CA ASP A 323 -4.74 -4.77 -19.82
C ASP A 323 -4.70 -3.25 -19.88
N ILE A 324 -3.88 -2.69 -20.77
CA ILE A 324 -3.81 -1.26 -21.01
C ILE A 324 -5.07 -0.86 -21.76
N ASN A 325 -6.01 -0.21 -21.05
CA ASN A 325 -7.33 0.10 -21.59
C ASN A 325 -7.57 1.61 -21.66
N PRO A 326 -7.57 2.22 -22.87
CA PRO A 326 -7.83 3.65 -23.04
C PRO A 326 -9.24 4.09 -22.60
N THR A 327 -10.22 3.18 -22.52
CA THR A 327 -11.58 3.50 -22.08
C THR A 327 -11.59 3.98 -20.64
N GLU A 328 -10.75 3.45 -19.77
CA GLU A 328 -10.60 3.91 -18.39
C GLU A 328 -10.08 5.35 -18.32
N LEU A 329 -9.14 5.71 -19.19
CA LEU A 329 -8.65 7.10 -19.27
C LEU A 329 -9.76 8.05 -19.75
N TYR A 330 -10.56 7.64 -20.73
CA TYR A 330 -11.76 8.41 -21.15
C TYR A 330 -12.72 8.64 -19.99
N TYR A 331 -13.02 7.58 -19.24
CA TYR A 331 -13.93 7.65 -18.11
C TYR A 331 -13.45 8.66 -17.06
N ARG A 332 -12.20 8.57 -16.65
CA ARG A 332 -11.61 9.47 -15.64
C ARG A 332 -11.55 10.92 -16.09
N LEU A 333 -11.22 11.17 -17.36
CA LEU A 333 -11.25 12.53 -17.94
C LEU A 333 -12.68 13.09 -17.95
N ARG A 334 -13.67 12.26 -18.27
CA ARG A 334 -15.08 12.68 -18.22
C ARG A 334 -15.55 13.04 -16.81
N GLU A 335 -15.17 12.25 -15.81
CA GLU A 335 -15.47 12.56 -14.41
C GLU A 335 -14.78 13.86 -13.94
N ALA A 336 -13.60 14.17 -14.46
CA ALA A 336 -12.88 15.41 -14.16
C ALA A 336 -13.57 16.67 -14.73
N GLY A 337 -14.62 16.51 -15.58
CA GLY A 337 -15.35 17.61 -16.20
C GLY A 337 -14.92 17.93 -17.64
N VAL A 338 -14.10 17.06 -18.25
CA VAL A 338 -13.72 17.19 -19.66
C VAL A 338 -14.93 16.88 -20.54
N LYS A 339 -15.23 17.75 -21.51
CA LYS A 339 -16.30 17.55 -22.48
C LYS A 339 -15.99 16.43 -23.47
N ARG A 340 -14.80 16.48 -24.08
CA ARG A 340 -14.34 15.54 -25.09
C ARG A 340 -12.82 15.33 -24.96
N ALA A 341 -12.36 14.12 -25.19
CA ALA A 341 -10.95 13.81 -25.28
C ALA A 341 -10.63 13.05 -26.56
N GLU A 342 -9.48 13.34 -27.16
CA GLU A 342 -8.88 12.61 -28.27
C GLU A 342 -7.65 11.88 -27.74
N ILE A 343 -7.79 10.58 -27.45
CA ILE A 343 -6.70 9.75 -26.96
C ILE A 343 -6.07 9.05 -28.15
N LYS A 344 -4.83 9.44 -28.49
CA LYS A 344 -4.03 8.77 -29.52
C LYS A 344 -3.30 7.56 -28.93
N LEU A 345 -2.83 7.70 -27.70
CA LEU A 345 -2.17 6.68 -26.91
C LEU A 345 -2.68 6.76 -25.46
N PRO A 346 -2.80 5.65 -24.73
CA PRO A 346 -2.49 4.29 -25.17
C PRO A 346 -3.55 3.73 -26.13
N VAL A 347 -3.16 2.72 -26.92
CA VAL A 347 -4.09 1.82 -27.59
C VAL A 347 -4.34 0.62 -26.69
N PHE A 348 -5.49 -0.05 -26.86
CA PHE A 348 -5.76 -1.27 -26.11
C PHE A 348 -4.66 -2.30 -26.35
N THR A 349 -4.02 -2.72 -25.27
CA THR A 349 -2.93 -3.69 -25.29
C THR A 349 -3.16 -4.73 -24.21
N LYS A 350 -3.22 -6.01 -24.62
CA LYS A 350 -3.35 -7.12 -23.70
C LYS A 350 -2.05 -7.32 -22.94
N THR A 351 -2.14 -7.53 -21.63
CA THR A 351 -1.01 -7.74 -20.73
C THR A 351 -1.08 -9.14 -20.13
N GLU A 352 0.01 -9.89 -20.15
CA GLU A 352 0.10 -11.20 -19.52
C GLU A 352 0.13 -11.07 -17.99
N LYS A 353 -0.37 -12.07 -17.27
CA LYS A 353 -0.52 -12.03 -15.80
C LYS A 353 0.79 -11.86 -15.02
N ASN A 354 1.92 -12.15 -15.64
CA ASN A 354 3.26 -11.96 -15.07
C ASN A 354 3.91 -10.63 -15.48
N GLN A 355 3.13 -9.71 -16.04
CA GLN A 355 3.57 -8.41 -16.51
C GLN A 355 2.88 -7.27 -15.77
N VAL A 356 3.52 -6.11 -15.75
CA VAL A 356 2.98 -4.85 -15.20
C VAL A 356 3.09 -3.74 -16.23
N ALA A 357 2.01 -2.98 -16.43
CA ALA A 357 2.00 -1.86 -17.35
C ALA A 357 2.65 -0.62 -16.72
N VAL A 358 3.63 -0.01 -17.39
CA VAL A 358 4.38 1.15 -16.90
C VAL A 358 4.32 2.28 -17.94
N ALA A 359 3.81 3.44 -17.52
CA ALA A 359 3.81 4.63 -18.39
C ALA A 359 5.23 5.18 -18.54
N ASP A 360 5.63 5.50 -19.77
CA ASP A 360 6.93 6.10 -20.11
C ASP A 360 6.77 7.59 -20.38
N GLN A 361 6.23 7.96 -21.55
CA GLN A 361 6.02 9.35 -21.92
C GLN A 361 4.57 9.76 -21.71
N ILE A 362 4.37 10.89 -21.05
CA ILE A 362 3.05 11.43 -20.74
C ILE A 362 2.93 12.80 -21.41
N LYS A 363 2.05 12.91 -22.41
CA LYS A 363 1.73 14.14 -23.09
C LYS A 363 0.23 14.35 -23.11
N VAL A 364 -0.26 15.22 -22.23
CA VAL A 364 -1.67 15.58 -22.16
C VAL A 364 -1.81 17.08 -22.33
N THR A 365 -2.62 17.49 -23.32
CA THR A 365 -2.69 18.89 -23.76
C THR A 365 -4.13 19.38 -23.72
N PHE A 366 -4.33 20.56 -23.18
CA PHE A 366 -5.60 21.26 -23.29
C PHE A 366 -5.78 21.79 -24.71
N GLY A 367 -6.80 21.33 -25.44
CA GLY A 367 -7.09 21.68 -26.84
C GLY A 367 -7.93 22.94 -27.00
N GLY A 368 -8.47 23.48 -25.90
CA GLY A 368 -9.29 24.69 -25.93
C GLY A 368 -10.73 24.47 -25.45
N LEU A 369 -11.51 25.56 -25.53
CA LEU A 369 -12.95 25.54 -25.25
C LEU A 369 -13.73 25.17 -26.51
N GLU A 370 -14.67 24.26 -26.38
CA GLU A 370 -15.57 23.85 -27.47
C GLU A 370 -17.02 24.25 -27.19
N ASP A 371 -17.70 24.72 -28.23
CA ASP A 371 -19.16 24.87 -28.23
C ASP A 371 -19.85 23.51 -28.47
N GLU A 372 -21.16 23.41 -28.22
CA GLU A 372 -21.95 22.19 -28.55
C GLU A 372 -21.93 21.86 -30.03
#